data_70286c228ff4a485186f895dc5dc4ae2
#
_entry.id   70286c228ff4a485186f895dc5dc4ae2
#
_cell.length_a   1.000
_cell.length_b   1.000
_cell.length_c   1.000
_cell.angle_alpha   90.00
_cell.angle_beta   90.00
_cell.angle_gamma   90.00
#
_symmetry.space_group_name_H-M   'P 1'
#
loop_
_entity.id
_entity.type
_entity.pdbx_description
1 polymer ?
#
loop_
_entity_poly.entity_id
_entity_poly.type
_entity_poly.pdbx_seq_one_letter_code
_entity_poly.pdbx_strand_id
1 'polypeptide(L)'
;MSGRRPSLCLSLLLLAPVTALAQQNPAPRARSFEVSAGVFALGPVDFGSATASLVANQSTAPESTLFRAASTLGTGVGLDGRLAFNITRALAVEGGFVWTRATLESRITSDVESVPNVTVAQELDTYFIEASAVWHLNALAFGGGRGLPFVAGGAGYLRQLDEEQMLTDDPGTVFHAGGGVKYFFVQRPRGFIRGLGLRGDARLYVRSGGVELDEDTTYRNQWGLAAALLVRF
;
A
#
# COMPACT_ATOMS: atom_id res chain seq x y z
N MET A 1 39.02 -39.15 -39.10
CA MET A 1 38.53 -38.33 -37.94
C MET A 1 37.47 -37.41 -38.49
N SER A 2 36.20 -37.80 -38.29
CA SER A 2 35.03 -37.12 -38.86
C SER A 2 34.41 -36.24 -37.79
N GLY A 3 34.53 -34.91 -37.97
CA GLY A 3 33.90 -33.92 -37.10
C GLY A 3 32.45 -33.67 -37.47
N ARG A 4 31.52 -34.13 -36.63
CA ARG A 4 30.09 -33.81 -36.74
C ARG A 4 29.82 -32.42 -36.13
N ARG A 5 29.32 -31.46 -36.90
CA ARG A 5 28.79 -30.19 -36.47
C ARG A 5 27.36 -30.37 -36.00
N PRO A 6 26.93 -29.88 -34.84
CA PRO A 6 25.52 -29.87 -34.49
C PRO A 6 24.82 -28.69 -35.18
N SER A 7 23.77 -29.02 -35.94
CA SER A 7 22.84 -28.06 -36.51
C SER A 7 21.94 -27.49 -35.43
N LEU A 8 22.04 -26.20 -35.16
CA LEU A 8 21.10 -25.44 -34.35
C LEU A 8 19.79 -25.24 -35.17
N CYS A 9 18.75 -25.99 -34.85
CA CYS A 9 17.39 -25.70 -35.31
C CYS A 9 16.85 -24.50 -34.56
N LEU A 10 16.87 -23.34 -35.17
CA LEU A 10 16.24 -22.11 -34.71
C LEU A 10 14.73 -22.24 -34.99
N SER A 11 13.96 -22.62 -33.97
CA SER A 11 12.48 -22.68 -34.05
C SER A 11 11.94 -21.25 -34.07
N LEU A 12 11.59 -20.76 -35.23
CA LEU A 12 10.85 -19.51 -35.47
C LEU A 12 9.43 -19.67 -34.90
N LEU A 13 9.17 -19.15 -33.70
CA LEU A 13 7.81 -19.01 -33.19
C LEU A 13 7.06 -17.98 -34.05
N LEU A 14 6.19 -18.46 -34.92
CA LEU A 14 5.20 -17.67 -35.65
C LEU A 14 4.25 -17.02 -34.65
N LEU A 15 4.46 -15.74 -34.38
CA LEU A 15 3.46 -14.86 -33.74
C LEU A 15 2.33 -14.67 -34.77
N ALA A 16 1.28 -15.50 -34.67
CA ALA A 16 0.04 -15.25 -35.36
C ALA A 16 -0.56 -13.91 -34.86
N PRO A 17 -0.95 -12.98 -35.76
CA PRO A 17 -1.68 -11.79 -35.33
C PRO A 17 -3.04 -12.28 -34.80
N VAL A 18 -3.23 -12.17 -33.47
CA VAL A 18 -4.56 -12.28 -32.90
C VAL A 18 -5.34 -11.08 -33.42
N THR A 19 -6.13 -11.33 -34.46
CA THR A 19 -7.14 -10.38 -34.92
C THR A 19 -8.08 -10.13 -33.75
N ALA A 20 -7.86 -9.04 -33.05
CA ALA A 20 -8.74 -8.54 -32.04
C ALA A 20 -10.06 -8.22 -32.73
N LEU A 21 -11.04 -9.12 -32.60
CA LEU A 21 -12.44 -8.80 -32.80
C LEU A 21 -12.66 -7.53 -31.96
N ALA A 22 -13.08 -6.45 -32.59
CA ALA A 22 -13.41 -5.19 -31.97
C ALA A 22 -14.62 -5.37 -31.05
N GLN A 23 -14.43 -6.07 -29.96
CA GLN A 23 -15.34 -6.09 -28.82
C GLN A 23 -15.38 -4.68 -28.29
N GLN A 24 -16.58 -4.13 -28.18
CA GLN A 24 -16.82 -2.83 -27.57
C GLN A 24 -16.20 -2.83 -26.18
N ASN A 25 -14.97 -2.37 -26.13
CA ASN A 25 -14.15 -2.40 -24.91
C ASN A 25 -14.74 -1.36 -23.96
N PRO A 26 -15.28 -1.73 -22.80
CA PRO A 26 -15.84 -0.81 -21.84
C PRO A 26 -14.72 -0.09 -21.06
N ALA A 27 -13.68 0.31 -21.77
CA ALA A 27 -12.69 1.23 -21.21
C ALA A 27 -13.40 2.41 -20.53
N PRO A 28 -12.87 2.94 -19.42
CA PRO A 28 -13.42 4.12 -18.80
C PRO A 28 -13.65 5.19 -19.87
N ARG A 29 -14.80 5.84 -19.80
CA ARG A 29 -15.01 7.01 -20.67
C ARG A 29 -14.17 8.14 -20.13
N ALA A 30 -13.55 8.91 -21.04
CA ALA A 30 -12.97 10.18 -20.66
C ALA A 30 -14.03 11.07 -20.00
N ARG A 31 -13.63 11.85 -19.02
CA ARG A 31 -14.47 12.77 -18.24
C ARG A 31 -15.60 12.06 -17.47
N SER A 32 -15.30 10.95 -16.85
CA SER A 32 -16.21 10.21 -15.97
C SER A 32 -15.64 10.08 -14.56
N PHE A 33 -16.54 10.00 -13.58
CA PHE A 33 -16.17 9.80 -12.19
C PHE A 33 -16.35 8.34 -11.78
N GLU A 34 -15.51 7.89 -10.87
CA GLU A 34 -15.62 6.62 -10.18
C GLU A 34 -15.46 6.85 -8.68
N VAL A 35 -16.32 6.20 -7.90
CA VAL A 35 -16.25 6.20 -6.44
C VAL A 35 -16.10 4.75 -6.00
N SER A 36 -15.18 4.48 -5.11
CA SER A 36 -15.05 3.18 -4.47
C SER A 36 -14.94 3.32 -2.96
N ALA A 37 -15.53 2.36 -2.25
CA ALA A 37 -15.44 2.26 -0.80
C ALA A 37 -15.39 0.79 -0.39
N GLY A 38 -14.56 0.47 0.60
CA GLY A 38 -14.35 -0.90 1.01
C GLY A 38 -13.46 -1.07 2.21
N VAL A 39 -12.89 -2.26 2.32
CA VAL A 39 -11.98 -2.64 3.39
C VAL A 39 -10.53 -2.54 2.93
N PHE A 40 -9.67 -2.24 3.89
CA PHE A 40 -8.24 -2.11 3.69
C PHE A 40 -7.47 -2.88 4.76
N ALA A 41 -6.42 -3.57 4.36
CA ALA A 41 -5.46 -4.19 5.25
C ALA A 41 -4.09 -3.57 5.01
N LEU A 42 -3.46 -3.08 6.08
CA LEU A 42 -2.13 -2.50 6.08
C LEU A 42 -1.18 -3.48 6.77
N GLY A 43 -0.10 -3.86 6.12
CA GLY A 43 0.86 -4.83 6.64
C GLY A 43 1.58 -4.34 7.91
N PRO A 44 2.27 -5.22 8.62
CA PRO A 44 3.03 -4.84 9.80
C PRO A 44 4.23 -3.98 9.43
N VAL A 45 4.70 -3.20 10.40
CA VAL A 45 5.93 -2.43 10.28
C VAL A 45 6.72 -2.50 11.57
N ASP A 46 8.03 -2.68 11.44
CA ASP A 46 8.97 -2.63 12.54
C ASP A 46 9.45 -1.18 12.74
N PHE A 47 9.30 -0.67 13.96
CA PHE A 47 9.77 0.66 14.33
C PHE A 47 11.22 0.66 14.83
N GLY A 48 11.86 -0.54 14.86
CA GLY A 48 13.23 -0.68 15.32
C GLY A 48 13.35 -0.87 16.84
N SER A 49 14.55 -0.68 17.34
CA SER A 49 14.84 -0.80 18.77
C SER A 49 15.67 0.36 19.25
N ALA A 50 15.29 0.91 20.40
CA ALA A 50 16.05 1.92 21.12
C ALA A 50 16.70 1.29 22.35
N THR A 51 17.93 1.72 22.66
CA THR A 51 18.67 1.30 23.85
C THR A 51 18.88 2.53 24.74
N ALA A 52 18.37 2.50 25.94
CA ALA A 52 18.68 3.52 26.94
C ALA A 52 19.96 3.11 27.68
N SER A 53 20.96 4.00 27.72
CA SER A 53 22.22 3.78 28.43
C SER A 53 22.52 4.91 29.40
N LEU A 54 23.10 4.57 30.52
CA LEU A 54 23.67 5.56 31.47
C LEU A 54 25.10 5.89 31.02
N VAL A 55 25.28 7.13 30.59
CA VAL A 55 26.61 7.69 30.39
C VAL A 55 27.09 8.24 31.74
N ALA A 56 28.02 7.53 32.39
CA ALA A 56 28.63 8.06 33.63
C ALA A 56 29.46 9.31 33.28
N ASN A 57 29.37 10.32 34.10
CA ASN A 57 30.07 11.63 33.95
C ASN A 57 31.61 11.54 34.00
N GLN A 58 32.18 10.32 34.00
CA GLN A 58 33.62 10.05 34.01
C GLN A 58 33.98 9.32 32.68
N SER A 59 34.94 9.87 31.98
CA SER A 59 35.40 9.40 30.65
C SER A 59 36.02 7.99 30.63
N THR A 60 36.02 7.27 31.73
CA THR A 60 36.60 5.92 31.89
C THR A 60 35.59 4.87 32.39
N ALA A 61 34.35 5.25 32.69
CA ALA A 61 33.34 4.29 33.12
C ALA A 61 32.70 3.61 31.92
N PRO A 62 32.52 2.28 31.92
CA PRO A 62 31.83 1.61 30.84
C PRO A 62 30.37 2.07 30.79
N GLU A 63 29.89 2.33 29.56
CA GLU A 63 28.50 2.62 29.27
C GLU A 63 27.65 1.42 29.71
N SER A 64 26.69 1.63 30.62
CA SER A 64 25.81 0.56 31.08
C SER A 64 24.43 0.72 30.44
N THR A 65 23.97 -0.31 29.72
CA THR A 65 22.62 -0.36 29.17
C THR A 65 21.59 -0.49 30.29
N LEU A 66 20.64 0.44 30.34
CA LEU A 66 19.54 0.41 31.30
C LEU A 66 18.44 -0.54 30.87
N PHE A 67 17.96 -0.39 29.64
CA PHE A 67 16.97 -1.27 29.02
C PHE A 67 17.02 -1.13 27.52
N ARG A 68 16.42 -2.11 26.83
CA ARG A 68 16.20 -2.09 25.39
C ARG A 68 14.69 -2.17 25.12
N ALA A 69 14.19 -1.23 24.32
CA ALA A 69 12.81 -1.24 23.83
C ALA A 69 12.80 -1.58 22.34
N ALA A 70 11.94 -2.49 21.93
CA ALA A 70 11.67 -2.80 20.52
C ALA A 70 10.16 -2.67 20.28
N SER A 71 9.76 -1.99 19.20
CA SER A 71 8.36 -1.75 18.90
C SER A 71 8.01 -2.20 17.50
N THR A 72 6.88 -2.89 17.39
CA THR A 72 6.35 -3.40 16.13
C THR A 72 4.87 -3.08 16.04
N LEU A 73 4.46 -2.48 14.93
CA LEU A 73 3.05 -2.29 14.60
C LEU A 73 2.55 -3.53 13.86
N GLY A 74 1.51 -4.15 14.37
CA GLY A 74 0.86 -5.31 13.76
C GLY A 74 0.13 -4.95 12.47
N THR A 75 -0.52 -5.94 11.85
CA THR A 75 -1.37 -5.71 10.68
C THR A 75 -2.60 -4.90 11.08
N GLY A 76 -2.78 -3.75 10.42
CA GLY A 76 -3.96 -2.90 10.59
C GLY A 76 -5.07 -3.30 9.63
N VAL A 77 -6.32 -3.23 10.09
CA VAL A 77 -7.51 -3.40 9.25
C VAL A 77 -8.39 -2.17 9.38
N GLY A 78 -9.02 -1.75 8.28
CA GLY A 78 -9.83 -0.56 8.30
C GLY A 78 -10.61 -0.33 7.00
N LEU A 79 -10.84 0.93 6.68
CA LEU A 79 -11.67 1.37 5.58
C LEU A 79 -10.84 2.11 4.52
N ASP A 80 -11.24 1.94 3.26
CA ASP A 80 -10.69 2.62 2.10
C ASP A 80 -11.80 3.31 1.31
N GLY A 81 -11.64 4.59 1.02
CA GLY A 81 -12.56 5.37 0.20
C GLY A 81 -11.80 6.14 -0.87
N ARG A 82 -12.24 6.05 -2.14
CA ARG A 82 -11.55 6.68 -3.26
C ARG A 82 -12.51 7.35 -4.22
N LEU A 83 -12.09 8.51 -4.73
CA LEU A 83 -12.76 9.25 -5.79
C LEU A 83 -11.77 9.41 -6.95
N ALA A 84 -12.12 8.88 -8.12
CA ALA A 84 -11.31 8.99 -9.32
C ALA A 84 -12.03 9.79 -10.41
N PHE A 85 -11.25 10.62 -11.11
CA PHE A 85 -11.67 11.31 -12.32
C PHE A 85 -10.88 10.81 -13.51
N ASN A 86 -11.56 10.16 -14.45
CA ASN A 86 -10.96 9.64 -15.67
C ASN A 86 -10.74 10.78 -16.67
N ILE A 87 -9.49 11.26 -16.79
CA ILE A 87 -9.10 12.31 -17.74
C ILE A 87 -9.21 11.78 -19.17
N THR A 88 -8.69 10.59 -19.39
CA THR A 88 -8.75 9.87 -20.65
C THR A 88 -9.30 8.45 -20.41
N ARG A 89 -9.35 7.62 -21.48
CA ARG A 89 -9.66 6.20 -21.33
C ARG A 89 -8.56 5.40 -20.61
N ALA A 90 -7.34 5.92 -20.60
CA ALA A 90 -6.19 5.23 -20.01
C ALA A 90 -5.72 5.88 -18.70
N LEU A 91 -5.96 7.17 -18.51
CA LEU A 91 -5.43 7.93 -17.38
C LEU A 91 -6.54 8.51 -16.52
N ALA A 92 -6.42 8.33 -15.21
CA ALA A 92 -7.24 8.97 -14.20
C ALA A 92 -6.38 9.59 -13.10
N VAL A 93 -6.94 10.59 -12.42
CA VAL A 93 -6.45 11.11 -11.15
C VAL A 93 -7.40 10.63 -10.06
N GLU A 94 -6.86 10.20 -8.94
CA GLU A 94 -7.60 9.61 -7.84
C GLU A 94 -7.19 10.25 -6.52
N GLY A 95 -8.16 10.71 -5.73
CA GLY A 95 -8.00 11.06 -4.32
C GLY A 95 -8.45 9.88 -3.46
N GLY A 96 -7.72 9.59 -2.40
CA GLY A 96 -7.99 8.49 -1.47
C GLY A 96 -7.96 8.91 -0.02
N PHE A 97 -8.81 8.28 0.77
CA PHE A 97 -8.78 8.32 2.23
C PHE A 97 -8.76 6.89 2.73
N VAL A 98 -7.78 6.59 3.58
CA VAL A 98 -7.64 5.29 4.23
C VAL A 98 -7.58 5.51 5.74
N TRP A 99 -8.31 4.71 6.48
CA TRP A 99 -8.22 4.59 7.92
C TRP A 99 -7.97 3.15 8.30
N THR A 100 -6.99 2.89 9.16
CA THR A 100 -6.71 1.55 9.70
C THR A 100 -6.42 1.64 11.18
N ARG A 101 -6.78 0.58 11.89
CA ARG A 101 -6.44 0.37 13.30
C ARG A 101 -5.54 -0.85 13.41
N ALA A 102 -4.46 -0.72 14.16
CA ALA A 102 -3.47 -1.77 14.40
C ALA A 102 -2.98 -1.71 15.84
N THR A 103 -2.52 -2.84 16.36
CA THR A 103 -1.90 -2.91 17.69
C THR A 103 -0.40 -2.61 17.58
N LEU A 104 0.05 -1.62 18.31
CA LEU A 104 1.48 -1.33 18.55
C LEU A 104 1.93 -2.14 19.76
N GLU A 105 2.85 -3.06 19.54
CA GLU A 105 3.49 -3.83 20.61
C GLU A 105 4.88 -3.29 20.90
N SER A 106 5.08 -2.81 22.13
CA SER A 106 6.39 -2.36 22.62
C SER A 106 6.90 -3.34 23.66
N ARG A 107 8.04 -3.96 23.37
CA ARG A 107 8.69 -4.93 24.23
C ARG A 107 9.93 -4.35 24.89
N ILE A 108 9.94 -4.30 26.24
CA ILE A 108 11.07 -3.86 27.04
C ILE A 108 11.82 -5.10 27.53
N THR A 109 13.13 -5.13 27.27
CA THR A 109 14.02 -6.24 27.62
C THR A 109 15.33 -5.71 28.21
N SER A 110 16.08 -6.58 28.87
CA SER A 110 17.41 -6.30 29.40
C SER A 110 17.42 -5.17 30.47
N ASP A 111 16.39 -5.16 31.32
CA ASP A 111 16.36 -4.25 32.45
C ASP A 111 17.47 -4.58 33.45
N VAL A 112 18.22 -3.56 33.91
CA VAL A 112 19.30 -3.69 34.89
C VAL A 112 18.80 -4.26 36.22
N GLU A 113 17.54 -4.00 36.57
CA GLU A 113 16.91 -4.49 37.81
C GLU A 113 16.44 -5.95 37.69
N SER A 114 16.73 -6.63 36.57
CA SER A 114 16.31 -8.03 36.34
C SER A 114 14.79 -8.23 36.37
N VAL A 115 14.02 -7.20 36.06
CA VAL A 115 12.57 -7.28 35.95
C VAL A 115 12.21 -8.18 34.76
N PRO A 116 11.17 -9.03 34.86
CA PRO A 116 10.68 -9.82 33.72
C PRO A 116 10.36 -8.92 32.53
N ASN A 117 10.60 -9.41 31.29
CA ASN A 117 10.25 -8.70 30.07
C ASN A 117 8.81 -8.21 30.12
N VAL A 118 8.61 -6.91 29.88
CA VAL A 118 7.30 -6.28 29.83
C VAL A 118 6.94 -6.06 28.37
N THR A 119 5.73 -6.45 28.00
CA THR A 119 5.14 -6.10 26.68
C THR A 119 3.94 -5.21 26.93
N VAL A 120 3.96 -4.02 26.32
CA VAL A 120 2.84 -3.08 26.33
C VAL A 120 2.21 -3.13 24.95
N ALA A 121 0.90 -3.33 24.89
CA ALA A 121 0.13 -3.33 23.65
C ALA A 121 -0.82 -2.12 23.68
N GLN A 122 -0.84 -1.35 22.59
CA GLN A 122 -1.62 -0.13 22.46
C GLN A 122 -2.25 -0.06 21.06
N GLU A 123 -3.50 0.39 20.97
CA GLU A 123 -4.15 0.58 19.68
C GLU A 123 -3.72 1.91 19.03
N LEU A 124 -3.38 1.84 17.76
CA LEU A 124 -2.93 2.98 16.97
C LEU A 124 -3.80 3.12 15.72
N ASP A 125 -4.47 4.26 15.61
CA ASP A 125 -5.22 4.64 14.42
C ASP A 125 -4.30 5.32 13.41
N THR A 126 -4.29 4.82 12.18
CA THR A 126 -3.49 5.36 11.08
C THR A 126 -4.40 5.88 9.98
N TYR A 127 -4.20 7.11 9.57
CA TYR A 127 -4.94 7.81 8.53
C TYR A 127 -4.02 8.17 7.38
N PHE A 128 -4.45 7.90 6.12
CA PHE A 128 -3.81 8.37 4.91
C PHE A 128 -4.78 9.25 4.12
N ILE A 129 -4.28 10.38 3.63
CA ILE A 129 -4.94 11.19 2.60
C ILE A 129 -4.02 11.18 1.39
N GLU A 130 -4.47 10.62 0.28
CA GLU A 130 -3.63 10.28 -0.86
C GLU A 130 -4.11 10.95 -2.15
N ALA A 131 -3.16 11.26 -3.02
CA ALA A 131 -3.41 11.60 -4.42
C ALA A 131 -2.60 10.67 -5.32
N SER A 132 -3.23 10.09 -6.34
CA SER A 132 -2.64 9.10 -7.23
C SER A 132 -2.91 9.41 -8.69
N ALA A 133 -1.94 9.07 -9.55
CA ALA A 133 -2.18 8.85 -10.96
C ALA A 133 -2.48 7.36 -11.18
N VAL A 134 -3.54 7.07 -11.92
CA VAL A 134 -4.01 5.71 -12.23
C VAL A 134 -3.94 5.49 -13.72
N TRP A 135 -3.19 4.46 -14.15
CA TRP A 135 -3.09 4.07 -15.55
C TRP A 135 -3.84 2.78 -15.80
N HIS A 136 -4.93 2.83 -16.58
CA HIS A 136 -5.72 1.67 -16.97
C HIS A 136 -5.03 0.91 -18.11
N LEU A 137 -4.78 -0.37 -17.91
CA LEU A 137 -4.15 -1.26 -18.87
C LEU A 137 -5.21 -1.84 -19.82
N ASN A 138 -5.79 -0.99 -20.67
CA ASN A 138 -6.91 -1.33 -21.55
C ASN A 138 -6.61 -2.51 -22.50
N ALA A 139 -5.34 -2.69 -22.89
CA ALA A 139 -4.91 -3.81 -23.72
C ALA A 139 -5.00 -5.17 -23.00
N LEU A 140 -4.98 -5.16 -21.66
CA LEU A 140 -5.08 -6.35 -20.80
C LEU A 140 -6.50 -6.56 -20.25
N ALA A 141 -7.50 -5.83 -20.77
CA ALA A 141 -8.88 -6.01 -20.36
C ALA A 141 -9.39 -7.42 -20.71
N PHE A 142 -10.14 -8.05 -19.82
CA PHE A 142 -10.62 -9.41 -19.95
C PHE A 142 -12.12 -9.52 -19.63
N GLY A 143 -12.71 -10.71 -19.83
CA GLY A 143 -14.12 -10.97 -19.58
C GLY A 143 -15.05 -10.11 -20.43
N GLY A 144 -14.71 -9.85 -21.72
CA GLY A 144 -15.48 -8.94 -22.58
C GLY A 144 -15.37 -7.48 -22.12
N GLY A 145 -14.23 -7.10 -21.50
CA GLY A 145 -13.95 -5.77 -20.99
C GLY A 145 -14.55 -5.46 -19.63
N ARG A 146 -15.09 -6.45 -18.93
CA ARG A 146 -15.56 -6.31 -17.56
C ARG A 146 -14.41 -6.18 -16.56
N GLY A 147 -13.31 -6.92 -16.80
CA GLY A 147 -12.11 -6.85 -16.00
C GLY A 147 -11.11 -5.86 -16.59
N LEU A 148 -10.71 -4.85 -15.82
CA LEU A 148 -9.82 -3.78 -16.22
C LEU A 148 -8.65 -3.69 -15.23
N PRO A 149 -7.48 -4.24 -15.58
CA PRO A 149 -6.27 -4.06 -14.79
C PRO A 149 -5.80 -2.61 -14.82
N PHE A 150 -5.14 -2.19 -13.75
CA PHE A 150 -4.54 -0.86 -13.66
C PHE A 150 -3.27 -0.88 -12.81
N VAL A 151 -2.44 0.13 -12.99
CA VAL A 151 -1.35 0.50 -12.09
C VAL A 151 -1.60 1.89 -11.55
N ALA A 152 -1.12 2.15 -10.34
CA ALA A 152 -1.30 3.43 -9.68
C ALA A 152 -0.02 3.81 -8.94
N GLY A 153 0.25 5.10 -8.86
CA GLY A 153 1.33 5.64 -8.05
C GLY A 153 0.99 7.06 -7.61
N GLY A 154 1.47 7.41 -6.42
CA GLY A 154 1.11 8.70 -5.85
C GLY A 154 1.84 9.01 -4.56
N ALA A 155 1.37 10.06 -3.93
CA ALA A 155 1.85 10.53 -2.64
C ALA A 155 0.68 10.95 -1.76
N GLY A 156 0.93 11.02 -0.47
CA GLY A 156 -0.07 11.41 0.50
C GLY A 156 0.52 11.87 1.80
N TYR A 157 -0.38 12.18 2.69
CA TYR A 157 -0.12 12.60 4.05
C TYR A 157 -0.51 11.46 5.00
N LEU A 158 0.36 11.18 5.95
CA LEU A 158 0.18 10.18 7.01
C LEU A 158 -0.07 10.90 8.32
N ARG A 159 -1.08 10.45 9.07
CA ARG A 159 -1.31 10.84 10.45
C ARG A 159 -1.58 9.60 11.30
N GLN A 160 -0.95 9.54 12.46
CA GLN A 160 -1.15 8.48 13.45
C GLN A 160 -1.67 9.10 14.74
N LEU A 161 -2.74 8.56 15.28
CA LEU A 161 -3.37 9.02 16.51
C LEU A 161 -3.43 7.87 17.51
N ASP A 162 -3.02 8.17 18.72
CA ASP A 162 -3.18 7.30 19.87
C ASP A 162 -4.39 7.73 20.70
N GLU A 163 -5.19 6.78 21.18
CA GLU A 163 -6.36 7.06 22.01
C GLU A 163 -5.96 7.72 23.36
N GLU A 164 -4.77 7.43 23.88
CA GLU A 164 -4.31 7.96 25.17
C GLU A 164 -3.52 9.27 25.06
N GLN A 165 -3.35 9.84 23.88
CA GLN A 165 -2.62 11.09 23.60
C GLN A 165 -1.17 11.11 24.13
N MET A 166 -0.57 9.94 24.35
CA MET A 166 0.80 9.83 24.90
C MET A 166 1.90 9.87 23.84
N LEU A 167 1.56 9.66 22.56
CA LEU A 167 2.53 9.71 21.47
C LEU A 167 2.43 11.06 20.74
N THR A 168 3.57 11.68 20.50
CA THR A 168 3.66 12.90 19.71
C THR A 168 3.16 12.58 18.28
N ASP A 169 2.11 13.30 17.85
CA ASP A 169 1.51 13.19 16.52
C ASP A 169 2.42 13.90 15.52
N ASP A 170 3.45 13.22 15.04
CA ASP A 170 4.29 13.75 13.96
C ASP A 170 3.66 13.42 12.59
N PRO A 171 3.34 14.47 11.83
CA PRO A 171 2.82 14.27 10.48
C PRO A 171 3.87 13.64 9.57
N GLY A 172 3.47 12.60 8.84
CA GLY A 172 4.34 11.90 7.91
C GLY A 172 3.93 12.12 6.45
N THR A 173 4.88 11.88 5.56
CA THR A 173 4.66 11.81 4.12
C THR A 173 4.71 10.36 3.70
N VAL A 174 3.82 9.99 2.78
CA VAL A 174 3.78 8.65 2.22
C VAL A 174 3.82 8.72 0.70
N PHE A 175 4.65 7.87 0.10
CA PHE A 175 4.64 7.56 -1.33
C PHE A 175 4.12 6.15 -1.51
N HIS A 176 3.39 5.92 -2.59
CA HIS A 176 2.91 4.58 -2.88
C HIS A 176 2.95 4.26 -4.37
N ALA A 177 3.13 2.99 -4.67
CA ALA A 177 2.99 2.44 -6.00
C ALA A 177 2.34 1.06 -5.90
N GLY A 178 1.55 0.70 -6.90
CA GLY A 178 0.87 -0.58 -6.90
C GLY A 178 0.00 -0.79 -8.12
N GLY A 179 -0.92 -1.72 -8.00
CA GLY A 179 -1.85 -2.01 -9.06
C GLY A 179 -2.97 -2.92 -8.61
N GLY A 180 -3.92 -3.15 -9.50
CA GLY A 180 -5.09 -3.93 -9.17
C GLY A 180 -5.97 -4.21 -10.37
N VAL A 181 -7.18 -4.64 -10.08
CA VAL A 181 -8.20 -4.94 -11.07
C VAL A 181 -9.52 -4.32 -10.65
N LYS A 182 -10.20 -3.70 -11.60
CA LYS A 182 -11.60 -3.29 -11.51
C LYS A 182 -12.44 -4.30 -12.31
N TYR A 183 -13.45 -4.90 -11.68
CA TYR A 183 -14.34 -5.84 -12.35
C TYR A 183 -15.77 -5.34 -12.29
N PHE A 184 -16.35 -5.02 -13.46
CA PHE A 184 -17.71 -4.48 -13.58
C PHE A 184 -18.71 -5.60 -13.88
N PHE A 185 -19.61 -5.89 -12.95
CA PHE A 185 -20.69 -6.84 -13.16
C PHE A 185 -21.95 -6.18 -13.77
N VAL A 186 -22.12 -4.86 -13.60
CA VAL A 186 -23.13 -4.06 -14.29
C VAL A 186 -22.47 -2.97 -15.10
N GLN A 187 -22.86 -2.85 -16.38
CA GLN A 187 -22.41 -1.77 -17.26
C GLN A 187 -23.60 -1.28 -18.07
N ARG A 188 -23.85 0.03 -18.05
CA ARG A 188 -24.93 0.68 -18.75
C ARG A 188 -24.40 1.77 -19.67
N PRO A 189 -24.87 1.86 -20.94
CA PRO A 189 -24.43 2.89 -21.87
C PRO A 189 -24.95 4.28 -21.51
N ARG A 190 -26.06 4.35 -20.79
CA ARG A 190 -26.76 5.58 -20.40
C ARG A 190 -27.25 5.50 -18.95
N GLY A 191 -27.49 6.67 -18.34
CA GLY A 191 -27.95 6.81 -16.96
C GLY A 191 -26.92 7.45 -16.07
N PHE A 192 -27.32 7.82 -14.85
CA PHE A 192 -26.48 8.44 -13.83
C PHE A 192 -25.42 7.42 -13.33
N ILE A 193 -25.88 6.23 -12.93
CA ILE A 193 -24.99 5.11 -12.59
C ILE A 193 -24.76 4.29 -13.87
N ARG A 194 -23.52 4.31 -14.37
CA ARG A 194 -23.12 3.61 -15.60
C ARG A 194 -22.41 2.30 -15.38
N GLY A 195 -21.87 2.09 -14.16
CA GLY A 195 -21.21 0.85 -13.82
C GLY A 195 -21.26 0.56 -12.33
N LEU A 196 -21.43 -0.73 -12.01
CA LEU A 196 -21.26 -1.27 -10.65
C LEU A 196 -20.25 -2.40 -10.76
N GLY A 197 -19.32 -2.45 -9.81
CA GLY A 197 -18.24 -3.42 -9.85
C GLY A 197 -17.58 -3.62 -8.50
N LEU A 198 -16.53 -4.41 -8.56
CA LEU A 198 -15.58 -4.61 -7.48
C LEU A 198 -14.22 -4.07 -7.90
N ARG A 199 -13.48 -3.60 -6.94
CA ARG A 199 -12.09 -3.19 -7.08
C ARG A 199 -11.26 -3.97 -6.07
N GLY A 200 -10.14 -4.54 -6.52
CA GLY A 200 -9.10 -5.09 -5.67
C GLY A 200 -7.76 -4.51 -6.08
N ASP A 201 -6.98 -4.03 -5.13
CA ASP A 201 -5.63 -3.55 -5.40
C ASP A 201 -4.65 -3.86 -4.27
N ALA A 202 -3.36 -3.92 -4.65
CA ALA A 202 -2.23 -4.07 -3.76
C ALA A 202 -1.27 -2.90 -4.00
N ARG A 203 -0.76 -2.32 -2.92
CA ARG A 203 0.16 -1.17 -2.95
C ARG A 203 1.32 -1.40 -2.00
N LEU A 204 2.47 -0.91 -2.41
CA LEU A 204 3.62 -0.73 -1.55
C LEU A 204 3.66 0.74 -1.14
N TYR A 205 3.72 0.96 0.15
CA TYR A 205 3.86 2.27 0.77
C TYR A 205 5.29 2.45 1.27
N VAL A 206 5.86 3.62 0.97
CA VAL A 206 7.13 4.09 1.51
C VAL A 206 6.78 5.33 2.31
N ARG A 207 6.93 5.26 3.62
CA ARG A 207 6.58 6.36 4.52
C ARG A 207 7.82 6.98 5.16
N SER A 208 7.75 8.27 5.44
CA SER A 208 8.71 9.02 6.22
C SER A 208 7.95 9.83 7.26
N GLY A 209 8.41 9.84 8.50
CA GLY A 209 7.71 10.44 9.64
C GLY A 209 6.61 9.53 10.22
N GLY A 210 5.87 10.05 11.19
CA GLY A 210 4.99 9.32 12.10
C GLY A 210 5.74 8.91 13.36
N VAL A 211 5.24 7.94 14.11
CA VAL A 211 5.91 7.43 15.33
C VAL A 211 7.26 6.83 14.94
N GLU A 212 8.35 7.41 15.44
CA GLU A 212 9.73 6.96 15.24
C GLU A 212 10.36 6.65 16.58
N LEU A 213 10.98 5.46 16.70
CA LEU A 213 11.74 5.03 17.87
C LEU A 213 13.24 4.94 17.59
N ASP A 214 13.62 4.96 16.31
CA ASP A 214 14.99 4.84 15.85
C ASP A 214 15.39 6.10 15.09
N GLU A 215 16.45 6.78 15.56
CA GLU A 215 16.96 8.02 14.96
C GLU A 215 17.57 7.81 13.57
N ASP A 216 17.90 6.56 13.19
CA ASP A 216 18.64 6.24 11.97
C ASP A 216 17.74 5.87 10.77
N THR A 217 16.45 5.62 10.94
CA THR A 217 15.59 5.13 9.85
C THR A 217 14.61 6.17 9.33
N THR A 218 14.97 6.83 8.22
CA THR A 218 14.15 7.88 7.59
C THR A 218 12.97 7.32 6.78
N TYR A 219 13.06 6.11 6.24
CA TYR A 219 12.02 5.51 5.37
C TYR A 219 11.65 4.09 5.80
N ARG A 220 10.36 3.79 5.81
CA ARG A 220 9.82 2.46 6.11
C ARG A 220 8.88 1.99 5.03
N ASN A 221 8.97 0.70 4.71
CA ASN A 221 8.16 0.05 3.70
C ASN A 221 7.01 -0.72 4.35
N GLN A 222 5.83 -0.63 3.75
CA GLN A 222 4.63 -1.31 4.22
C GLN A 222 3.76 -1.67 3.02
N TRP A 223 3.19 -2.88 3.00
CA TRP A 223 2.25 -3.26 1.97
C TRP A 223 0.82 -2.94 2.39
N GLY A 224 -0.05 -2.68 1.42
CA GLY A 224 -1.47 -2.48 1.63
C GLY A 224 -2.30 -3.26 0.62
N LEU A 225 -3.41 -3.83 1.07
CA LEU A 225 -4.38 -4.55 0.24
C LEU A 225 -5.75 -3.92 0.41
N ALA A 226 -6.45 -3.68 -0.68
CA ALA A 226 -7.80 -3.13 -0.68
C ALA A 226 -8.78 -4.02 -1.44
N ALA A 227 -10.01 -4.10 -0.94
CA ALA A 227 -11.16 -4.68 -1.64
C ALA A 227 -12.37 -3.77 -1.44
N ALA A 228 -12.95 -3.26 -2.54
CA ALA A 228 -13.96 -2.22 -2.50
C ALA A 228 -15.09 -2.47 -3.51
N LEU A 229 -16.28 -1.96 -3.19
CA LEU A 229 -17.35 -1.74 -4.15
C LEU A 229 -17.01 -0.52 -5.00
N LEU A 230 -17.32 -0.57 -6.28
CA LEU A 230 -16.99 0.46 -7.26
C LEU A 230 -18.23 0.90 -8.02
N VAL A 231 -18.46 2.21 -8.06
CA VAL A 231 -19.55 2.84 -8.81
C VAL A 231 -18.94 3.79 -9.84
N ARG A 232 -19.40 3.71 -11.09
CA ARG A 232 -19.01 4.60 -12.20
C ARG A 232 -20.21 5.44 -12.62
N PHE A 233 -19.95 6.75 -12.78
CA PHE A 233 -20.94 7.75 -13.21
C PHE A 233 -20.70 8.25 -14.63
#